data_d80056e67f6f1bfa764a241e824571e6
#
_entry.id   d80056e67f6f1bfa764a241e824571e6
#
_cell.length_a   1.000
_cell.length_b   1.000
_cell.length_c   1.000
_cell.angle_alpha   90.00
_cell.angle_beta   90.00
_cell.angle_gamma   90.00
#
_symmetry.space_group_name_H-M   'P 1'
#
loop_
_entity.id
_entity.type
_entity.pdbx_description
1 polymer ?
#
loop_
_entity_poly.entity_id
_entity_poly.type
_entity_poly.pdbx_seq_one_letter_code
_entity_poly.pdbx_strand_id
1 'polypeptide(L)'
;MIVCAASNNAGKLKELRRILERMGHEVKSLRELGITLDPEETGTTFAENARIKAEAFCKASGLPTVADDSGLCTDALNGAPGVYSARYAGHHGDDDANNAKLLQEMADVPAEQRGAKFVSAVCFMLPDGRALEVEGECPGRIAFSLQNGDYGFGYDPLFIPDEYGAPDGKHPNAEARSYAQLTPDEKDAIS
;
A
#
# COMPACT_ATOMS: atom_id res chain seq x y z
N MET A 1 -0.18 -3.74 23.21
CA MET A 1 0.73 -2.58 23.35
C MET A 1 0.17 -1.41 22.58
N ILE A 2 0.65 -0.18 22.86
CA ILE A 2 0.35 0.98 22.01
C ILE A 2 1.38 1.04 20.90
N VAL A 3 0.92 1.21 19.67
CA VAL A 3 1.76 1.25 18.45
C VAL A 3 1.48 2.53 17.68
N CYS A 4 2.53 3.22 17.26
CA CYS A 4 2.44 4.34 16.34
C CYS A 4 2.31 3.82 14.91
N ALA A 5 1.26 4.21 14.19
CA ALA A 5 1.12 3.98 12.77
C ALA A 5 1.70 5.17 11.99
N ALA A 6 2.84 4.95 11.37
CA ALA A 6 3.65 5.97 10.71
C ALA A 6 3.16 6.25 9.28
N SER A 7 1.92 6.70 9.15
CA SER A 7 1.33 7.05 7.87
C SER A 7 0.41 8.26 7.98
N ASN A 8 0.52 9.16 7.00
CA ASN A 8 -0.41 10.27 6.79
C ASN A 8 -1.49 9.92 5.75
N ASN A 9 -1.36 8.77 5.06
CA ASN A 9 -2.36 8.28 4.13
C ASN A 9 -3.54 7.67 4.90
N ALA A 10 -4.73 8.24 4.75
CA ALA A 10 -5.93 7.81 5.48
C ALA A 10 -6.34 6.36 5.16
N GLY A 11 -6.14 5.90 3.92
CA GLY A 11 -6.41 4.53 3.49
C GLY A 11 -5.50 3.54 4.21
N LYS A 12 -4.18 3.76 4.12
CA LYS A 12 -3.18 2.94 4.82
C LYS A 12 -3.38 2.92 6.33
N LEU A 13 -3.64 4.08 6.94
CA LEU A 13 -3.90 4.17 8.37
C LEU A 13 -5.11 3.32 8.78
N LYS A 14 -6.17 3.34 7.97
CA LYS A 14 -7.37 2.53 8.20
C LYS A 14 -7.08 1.03 8.11
N GLU A 15 -6.28 0.61 7.15
CA GLU A 15 -5.85 -0.79 7.00
C GLU A 15 -4.96 -1.24 8.16
N LEU A 16 -3.90 -0.49 8.47
CA LEU A 16 -3.01 -0.79 9.59
C LEU A 16 -3.76 -0.87 10.92
N ARG A 17 -4.66 0.08 11.17
CA ARG A 17 -5.48 0.10 12.39
C ARG A 17 -6.34 -1.17 12.48
N ARG A 18 -7.05 -1.52 11.41
CA ARG A 18 -7.90 -2.73 11.38
C ARG A 18 -7.10 -4.00 11.66
N ILE A 19 -5.91 -4.15 11.06
CA ILE A 19 -5.06 -5.34 11.22
C ILE A 19 -4.50 -5.41 12.64
N LEU A 20 -3.88 -4.33 13.13
CA LEU A 20 -3.22 -4.32 14.44
C LEU A 20 -4.19 -4.38 15.61
N GLU A 21 -5.38 -3.76 15.50
CA GLU A 21 -6.41 -3.85 16.53
C GLU A 21 -7.00 -5.27 16.64
N ARG A 22 -7.14 -6.00 15.54
CA ARG A 22 -7.48 -7.43 15.55
C ARG A 22 -6.43 -8.28 16.27
N MET A 23 -5.17 -7.85 16.27
CA MET A 23 -4.08 -8.49 17.00
C MET A 23 -4.00 -8.06 18.49
N GLY A 24 -4.93 -7.23 18.96
CA GLY A 24 -5.00 -6.75 20.34
C GLY A 24 -4.06 -5.58 20.66
N HIS A 25 -3.66 -4.81 19.65
CA HIS A 25 -2.84 -3.62 19.83
C HIS A 25 -3.70 -2.35 19.76
N GLU A 26 -3.34 -1.32 20.53
CA GLU A 26 -3.90 0.02 20.40
C GLU A 26 -3.08 0.80 19.38
N VAL A 27 -3.72 1.39 18.37
CA VAL A 27 -3.04 2.12 17.29
C VAL A 27 -3.25 3.61 17.44
N LYS A 28 -2.15 4.36 17.46
CA LYS A 28 -2.14 5.83 17.44
C LYS A 28 -1.61 6.31 16.09
N SER A 29 -2.33 7.23 15.46
CA SER A 29 -1.85 7.94 14.27
C SER A 29 -0.87 9.05 14.67
N LEU A 30 -0.10 9.53 13.70
CA LEU A 30 0.79 10.68 13.87
C LEU A 30 0.03 11.90 14.37
N ARG A 31 -1.17 12.13 13.85
CA ARG A 31 -2.04 13.24 14.28
C ARG A 31 -2.47 13.12 15.74
N GLU A 32 -2.87 11.94 16.20
CA GLU A 32 -3.25 11.68 17.60
C GLU A 32 -2.07 11.86 18.56
N LEU A 33 -0.85 11.66 18.07
CA LEU A 33 0.40 11.87 18.81
C LEU A 33 0.95 13.30 18.70
N GLY A 34 0.30 14.17 17.89
CA GLY A 34 0.77 15.55 17.66
C GLY A 34 2.08 15.61 16.87
N ILE A 35 2.41 14.58 16.11
CA ILE A 35 3.64 14.52 15.32
C ILE A 35 3.37 15.09 13.93
N THR A 36 4.11 16.15 13.58
CA THR A 36 4.03 16.85 12.28
C THR A 36 5.26 16.62 11.40
N LEU A 37 6.18 15.78 11.86
CA LEU A 37 7.38 15.42 11.10
C LEU A 37 6.98 14.79 9.76
N ASP A 38 7.71 15.13 8.70
CA ASP A 38 7.57 14.58 7.36
C ASP A 38 8.95 14.17 6.84
N PRO A 39 9.41 12.95 7.15
CA PRO A 39 10.73 12.50 6.75
C PRO A 39 10.81 12.36 5.22
N GLU A 40 11.89 12.88 4.63
CA GLU A 40 12.13 12.72 3.21
C GLU A 40 12.40 11.24 2.86
N GLU A 41 11.60 10.69 1.97
CA GLU A 41 11.74 9.32 1.46
C GLU A 41 12.81 9.29 0.36
N THR A 42 14.09 9.15 0.75
CA THR A 42 15.26 9.13 -0.15
C THR A 42 15.65 7.74 -0.61
N GLY A 43 14.95 6.71 -0.14
CA GLY A 43 15.21 5.32 -0.50
C GLY A 43 14.88 5.03 -1.97
N THR A 44 15.60 4.08 -2.53
CA THR A 44 15.40 3.57 -3.89
C THR A 44 14.50 2.34 -3.93
N THR A 45 14.22 1.77 -2.76
CA THR A 45 13.34 0.62 -2.56
C THR A 45 12.23 0.93 -1.55
N PHE A 46 11.14 0.17 -1.61
CA PHE A 46 10.06 0.27 -0.62
C PHE A 46 10.57 -0.03 0.80
N ALA A 47 11.44 -1.04 0.97
CA ALA A 47 12.01 -1.40 2.26
C ALA A 47 12.84 -0.26 2.87
N GLU A 48 13.67 0.41 2.07
CA GLU A 48 14.45 1.58 2.53
C GLU A 48 13.54 2.71 3.00
N ASN A 49 12.50 3.04 2.24
CA ASN A 49 11.55 4.10 2.61
C ASN A 49 10.71 3.72 3.85
N ALA A 50 10.24 2.49 3.96
CA ALA A 50 9.55 2.01 5.15
C ALA A 50 10.43 2.15 6.39
N ARG A 51 11.71 1.78 6.29
CA ARG A 51 12.68 1.91 7.38
C ARG A 51 12.93 3.36 7.77
N ILE A 52 13.17 4.26 6.81
CA ILE A 52 13.36 5.71 7.05
C ILE A 52 12.18 6.27 7.86
N LYS A 53 10.96 5.95 7.46
CA LYS A 53 9.74 6.38 8.17
C LYS A 53 9.66 5.77 9.58
N ALA A 54 9.90 4.47 9.72
CA ALA A 54 9.84 3.78 11.01
C ALA A 54 10.84 4.37 12.00
N GLU A 55 12.08 4.62 11.59
CA GLU A 55 13.13 5.22 12.43
C GLU A 55 12.76 6.63 12.89
N ALA A 56 12.36 7.48 11.95
CA ALA A 56 12.00 8.86 12.24
C ALA A 56 10.83 8.98 13.21
N PHE A 57 9.78 8.23 12.98
CA PHE A 57 8.55 8.30 13.79
C PHE A 57 8.67 7.53 15.11
N CYS A 58 9.44 6.43 15.17
CA CYS A 58 9.75 5.75 16.43
C CYS A 58 10.54 6.66 17.37
N LYS A 59 11.52 7.38 16.84
CA LYS A 59 12.28 8.38 17.59
C LYS A 59 11.41 9.54 18.07
N ALA A 60 10.51 10.03 17.22
CA ALA A 60 9.62 11.15 17.54
C ALA A 60 8.53 10.79 18.56
N SER A 61 7.97 9.58 18.48
CA SER A 61 6.87 9.12 19.34
C SER A 61 7.36 8.49 20.64
N GLY A 62 8.55 7.91 20.66
CA GLY A 62 9.03 7.03 21.74
C GLY A 62 8.25 5.70 21.86
N LEU A 63 7.42 5.37 20.87
CA LEU A 63 6.57 4.17 20.86
C LEU A 63 7.09 3.14 19.83
N PRO A 64 6.77 1.85 20.02
CA PRO A 64 6.83 0.89 18.93
C PRO A 64 6.10 1.45 17.72
N THR A 65 6.73 1.41 16.56
CA THR A 65 6.24 2.08 15.35
C THR A 65 6.18 1.12 14.19
N VAL A 66 5.06 1.11 13.48
CA VAL A 66 4.92 0.43 12.20
C VAL A 66 4.87 1.47 11.09
N ALA A 67 5.73 1.29 10.10
CA ALA A 67 5.71 2.06 8.85
C ALA A 67 5.61 1.09 7.68
N ASP A 68 4.86 1.49 6.67
CA ASP A 68 4.82 0.81 5.38
C ASP A 68 5.26 1.75 4.27
N ASP A 69 5.88 1.18 3.26
CA ASP A 69 5.98 1.79 1.94
C ASP A 69 5.51 0.77 0.91
N SER A 70 4.62 1.19 0.04
CA SER A 70 3.98 0.30 -0.91
C SER A 70 3.65 1.01 -2.21
N GLY A 71 3.58 0.24 -3.27
CA GLY A 71 3.24 0.79 -4.57
C GLY A 71 2.92 -0.28 -5.59
N LEU A 72 2.46 0.19 -6.73
CA LEU A 72 2.13 -0.60 -7.89
C LEU A 72 3.34 -0.70 -8.82
N CYS A 73 3.70 -1.90 -9.20
CA CYS A 73 4.75 -2.18 -10.19
C CYS A 73 4.11 -2.83 -11.42
N THR A 74 4.27 -2.21 -12.60
CA THR A 74 3.67 -2.68 -13.84
C THR A 74 4.75 -3.20 -14.79
N ASP A 75 4.60 -4.41 -15.28
CA ASP A 75 5.63 -5.09 -16.10
C ASP A 75 5.92 -4.35 -17.40
N ALA A 76 4.87 -3.93 -18.11
CA ALA A 76 5.01 -3.20 -19.38
C ALA A 76 5.69 -1.84 -19.24
N LEU A 77 5.74 -1.28 -18.03
CA LEU A 77 6.37 0.01 -17.73
C LEU A 77 7.69 -0.16 -16.92
N ASN A 78 8.35 -1.32 -17.03
CA ASN A 78 9.59 -1.64 -16.33
C ASN A 78 9.53 -1.39 -14.81
N GLY A 79 8.40 -1.72 -14.19
CA GLY A 79 8.17 -1.57 -12.75
C GLY A 79 7.61 -0.21 -12.33
N ALA A 80 7.42 0.75 -13.25
CA ALA A 80 6.73 1.98 -12.90
C ALA A 80 5.24 1.72 -12.58
N PRO A 81 4.62 2.54 -11.71
CA PRO A 81 5.12 3.68 -10.91
C PRO A 81 6.14 3.34 -9.82
N GLY A 82 6.15 2.11 -9.26
CA GLY A 82 7.10 1.68 -8.23
C GLY A 82 7.07 2.59 -6.99
N VAL A 83 8.23 2.99 -6.49
CA VAL A 83 8.37 3.88 -5.31
C VAL A 83 7.77 5.27 -5.53
N TYR A 84 7.46 5.64 -6.76
CA TYR A 84 6.81 6.90 -7.11
C TYR A 84 5.27 6.82 -7.15
N SER A 85 4.68 5.69 -6.74
CA SER A 85 3.23 5.43 -6.84
C SER A 85 2.37 6.57 -6.31
N ALA A 86 2.67 7.11 -5.15
CA ALA A 86 1.87 8.17 -4.54
C ALA A 86 1.98 9.54 -5.25
N ARG A 87 3.00 9.76 -6.08
CA ARG A 87 3.29 11.01 -6.77
C ARG A 87 3.55 10.84 -8.27
N TYR A 88 3.00 9.79 -8.87
CA TYR A 88 3.29 9.40 -10.24
C TYR A 88 2.93 10.47 -11.28
N ALA A 89 1.84 11.19 -11.06
CA ALA A 89 1.43 12.33 -11.89
C ALA A 89 2.08 13.67 -11.47
N GLY A 90 3.00 13.66 -10.48
CA GLY A 90 3.74 14.84 -10.03
C GLY A 90 3.26 15.44 -8.71
N HIS A 91 2.03 15.17 -8.29
CA HIS A 91 1.47 15.63 -7.01
C HIS A 91 1.19 14.46 -6.09
N HIS A 92 1.65 14.58 -4.83
CA HIS A 92 1.45 13.53 -3.84
C HIS A 92 -0.03 13.37 -3.48
N GLY A 93 -0.55 12.14 -3.56
CA GLY A 93 -1.90 11.81 -3.14
C GLY A 93 -3.01 12.21 -4.11
N ASP A 94 -2.68 12.60 -5.35
CA ASP A 94 -3.67 12.83 -6.42
C ASP A 94 -3.96 11.50 -7.13
N ASP A 95 -4.84 10.70 -6.53
CA ASP A 95 -5.18 9.37 -7.03
C ASP A 95 -5.80 9.41 -8.43
N ASP A 96 -6.64 10.40 -8.72
CA ASP A 96 -7.29 10.55 -10.02
C ASP A 96 -6.27 10.83 -11.13
N ALA A 97 -5.34 11.75 -10.88
CA ALA A 97 -4.28 12.06 -11.83
C ALA A 97 -3.31 10.89 -12.02
N ASN A 98 -2.96 10.18 -10.94
CA ASN A 98 -2.10 8.99 -10.98
C ASN A 98 -2.74 7.86 -11.81
N ASN A 99 -4.03 7.58 -11.58
CA ASN A 99 -4.79 6.59 -12.34
C ASN A 99 -4.92 6.97 -13.83
N ALA A 100 -5.22 8.25 -14.12
CA ALA A 100 -5.33 8.74 -15.50
C ALA A 100 -3.99 8.59 -16.25
N LYS A 101 -2.87 8.93 -15.61
CA LYS A 101 -1.54 8.77 -16.19
C LYS A 101 -1.24 7.31 -16.48
N LEU A 102 -1.48 6.41 -15.52
CA LEU A 102 -1.25 4.98 -15.72
C LEU A 102 -2.07 4.43 -16.87
N LEU A 103 -3.35 4.77 -16.97
CA LEU A 103 -4.20 4.35 -18.08
C LEU A 103 -3.69 4.86 -19.43
N GLN A 104 -3.21 6.09 -19.48
CA GLN A 104 -2.65 6.67 -20.71
C GLN A 104 -1.39 5.92 -21.16
N GLU A 105 -0.47 5.63 -20.23
CA GLU A 105 0.77 4.91 -20.54
C GLU A 105 0.53 3.43 -20.89
N MET A 106 -0.59 2.87 -20.42
CA MET A 106 -1.00 1.49 -20.70
C MET A 106 -1.95 1.36 -21.90
N ALA A 107 -2.29 2.47 -22.60
CA ALA A 107 -3.34 2.49 -23.61
C ALA A 107 -3.14 1.47 -24.74
N ASP A 108 -1.90 1.33 -25.23
CA ASP A 108 -1.53 0.44 -26.33
C ASP A 108 -0.99 -0.92 -25.87
N VAL A 109 -1.02 -1.19 -24.55
CA VAL A 109 -0.52 -2.47 -24.00
C VAL A 109 -1.61 -3.53 -24.10
N PRO A 110 -1.38 -4.65 -24.84
CA PRO A 110 -2.36 -5.71 -24.98
C PRO A 110 -2.61 -6.46 -23.67
N ALA A 111 -3.72 -7.18 -23.59
CA ALA A 111 -4.19 -7.84 -22.37
C ALA A 111 -3.16 -8.77 -21.73
N GLU A 112 -2.45 -9.55 -22.55
CA GLU A 112 -1.44 -10.52 -22.11
C GLU A 112 -0.13 -9.89 -21.56
N GLN A 113 0.05 -8.57 -21.75
CA GLN A 113 1.21 -7.81 -21.28
C GLN A 113 0.88 -6.81 -20.16
N ARG A 114 -0.32 -6.90 -19.60
CA ARG A 114 -0.79 -5.98 -18.54
C ARG A 114 -0.50 -6.48 -17.12
N GLY A 115 0.44 -7.43 -16.98
CA GLY A 115 0.89 -7.92 -15.69
C GLY A 115 1.36 -6.81 -14.76
N ALA A 116 1.02 -6.93 -13.49
CA ALA A 116 1.41 -5.99 -12.45
C ALA A 116 1.41 -6.68 -11.08
N LYS A 117 2.02 -6.03 -10.11
CA LYS A 117 1.93 -6.44 -8.71
C LYS A 117 1.88 -5.22 -7.80
N PHE A 118 1.15 -5.31 -6.71
CA PHE A 118 1.41 -4.46 -5.56
C PHE A 118 2.57 -5.05 -4.75
N VAL A 119 3.47 -4.17 -4.31
CA VAL A 119 4.54 -4.48 -3.37
C VAL A 119 4.31 -3.67 -2.12
N SER A 120 4.42 -4.31 -0.95
CA SER A 120 4.33 -3.65 0.34
C SER A 120 5.51 -4.07 1.20
N ALA A 121 6.33 -3.10 1.61
CA ALA A 121 7.39 -3.29 2.59
C ALA A 121 6.95 -2.67 3.91
N VAL A 122 7.06 -3.44 4.99
CA VAL A 122 6.69 -3.03 6.34
C VAL A 122 7.90 -3.10 7.24
N CYS A 123 8.15 -2.02 7.98
CA CYS A 123 9.14 -1.98 9.04
C CYS A 123 8.45 -1.73 10.38
N PHE A 124 8.60 -2.67 11.31
CA PHE A 124 8.22 -2.51 12.70
C PHE A 124 9.45 -2.22 13.54
N MET A 125 9.50 -1.04 14.15
CA MET A 125 10.65 -0.54 14.90
C MET A 125 10.31 -0.41 16.38
N LEU A 126 11.19 -0.88 17.23
CA LEU A 126 11.11 -0.69 18.69
C LEU A 126 11.98 0.49 19.14
N PRO A 127 11.64 1.18 20.25
CA PRO A 127 12.42 2.31 20.76
C PRO A 127 13.88 1.98 21.12
N ASP A 128 14.19 0.70 21.33
CA ASP A 128 15.56 0.22 21.59
C ASP A 128 16.39 -0.03 20.31
N GLY A 129 15.81 0.27 19.13
CA GLY A 129 16.48 0.16 17.83
C GLY A 129 16.32 -1.23 17.16
N ARG A 130 15.68 -2.21 17.81
CA ARG A 130 15.36 -3.47 17.13
C ARG A 130 14.29 -3.26 16.10
N ALA A 131 14.45 -3.86 14.92
CA ALA A 131 13.50 -3.78 13.83
C ALA A 131 13.17 -5.16 13.27
N LEU A 132 11.93 -5.30 12.81
CA LEU A 132 11.48 -6.40 11.97
C LEU A 132 11.05 -5.80 10.64
N GLU A 133 11.61 -6.31 9.55
CA GLU A 133 11.31 -5.87 8.19
C GLU A 133 10.75 -7.04 7.41
N VAL A 134 9.65 -6.81 6.71
CA VAL A 134 9.02 -7.81 5.86
C VAL A 134 8.57 -7.14 4.55
N GLU A 135 8.57 -7.91 3.47
CA GLU A 135 8.05 -7.48 2.19
C GLU A 135 7.08 -8.54 1.67
N GLY A 136 5.99 -8.09 1.07
CA GLY A 136 4.98 -8.92 0.45
C GLY A 136 4.61 -8.40 -0.93
N GLU A 137 4.20 -9.31 -1.80
CA GLU A 137 3.75 -9.01 -3.15
C GLU A 137 2.36 -9.60 -3.38
N CYS A 138 1.51 -8.85 -4.07
CA CYS A 138 0.23 -9.33 -4.56
C CYS A 138 0.23 -9.25 -6.09
N PRO A 139 0.31 -10.37 -6.81
CA PRO A 139 0.29 -10.39 -8.28
C PRO A 139 -1.11 -10.14 -8.82
N GLY A 140 -1.16 -9.60 -10.03
CA GLY A 140 -2.39 -9.29 -10.73
C GLY A 140 -2.12 -8.62 -12.07
N ARG A 141 -3.06 -7.80 -12.51
CA ARG A 141 -2.97 -7.07 -13.78
C ARG A 141 -3.66 -5.73 -13.73
N ILE A 142 -3.37 -4.86 -14.71
CA ILE A 142 -4.00 -3.55 -14.87
C ILE A 142 -5.23 -3.68 -15.77
N ALA A 143 -6.36 -3.18 -15.30
CA ALA A 143 -7.60 -3.08 -16.06
C ALA A 143 -7.47 -2.08 -17.23
N PHE A 144 -8.33 -2.21 -18.26
CA PHE A 144 -8.39 -1.28 -19.38
C PHE A 144 -9.09 0.05 -19.05
N SER A 145 -9.85 0.07 -17.98
CA SER A 145 -10.58 1.24 -17.48
C SER A 145 -10.78 1.14 -15.98
N LEU A 146 -11.16 2.25 -15.35
CA LEU A 146 -11.49 2.28 -13.93
C LEU A 146 -12.65 1.30 -13.62
N GLN A 147 -12.39 0.37 -12.72
CA GLN A 147 -13.39 -0.56 -12.18
C GLN A 147 -13.68 -0.16 -10.74
N ASN A 148 -14.49 0.89 -10.61
CA ASN A 148 -14.85 1.44 -9.31
C ASN A 148 -15.66 0.45 -8.47
N GLY A 149 -15.53 0.56 -7.17
CA GLY A 149 -16.26 -0.17 -6.16
C GLY A 149 -16.48 0.70 -4.93
N ASP A 150 -16.90 0.09 -3.85
CA ASP A 150 -17.23 0.79 -2.60
C ASP A 150 -16.02 0.93 -1.66
N TYR A 151 -14.87 0.37 -2.06
CA TYR A 151 -13.70 0.22 -1.19
C TYR A 151 -12.42 0.72 -1.86
N GLY A 152 -11.35 0.73 -1.07
CA GLY A 152 -10.00 0.99 -1.56
C GLY A 152 -9.61 2.46 -1.68
N PHE A 153 -8.44 2.69 -2.26
CA PHE A 153 -7.82 4.00 -2.51
C PHE A 153 -6.69 3.83 -3.56
N GLY A 154 -6.10 4.92 -4.01
CA GLY A 154 -4.97 4.88 -4.93
C GLY A 154 -5.32 4.20 -6.25
N TYR A 155 -4.53 3.20 -6.63
CA TYR A 155 -4.71 2.43 -7.87
C TYR A 155 -5.71 1.27 -7.76
N ASP A 156 -6.39 1.09 -6.63
CA ASP A 156 -7.31 -0.02 -6.39
C ASP A 156 -8.36 -0.20 -7.51
N PRO A 157 -8.91 0.88 -8.12
CA PRO A 157 -9.84 0.72 -9.24
C PRO A 157 -9.23 0.18 -10.54
N LEU A 158 -7.90 0.19 -10.68
CA LEU A 158 -7.20 -0.32 -11.85
C LEU A 158 -6.54 -1.66 -11.65
N PHE A 159 -6.33 -2.09 -10.42
CA PHE A 159 -5.64 -3.33 -10.13
C PHE A 159 -6.61 -4.47 -9.91
N ILE A 160 -6.46 -5.53 -10.72
CA ILE A 160 -7.21 -6.78 -10.61
C ILE A 160 -6.24 -7.83 -10.08
N PRO A 161 -6.35 -8.23 -8.79
CA PRO A 161 -5.50 -9.28 -8.24
C PRO A 161 -5.86 -10.65 -8.85
N ASP A 162 -4.90 -11.56 -8.88
CA ASP A 162 -5.12 -12.92 -9.38
C ASP A 162 -6.02 -13.74 -8.45
N GLU A 163 -6.00 -13.41 -7.16
CA GLU A 163 -6.74 -14.08 -6.11
C GLU A 163 -7.52 -13.09 -5.24
N TYR A 164 -8.44 -13.59 -4.44
CA TYR A 164 -9.07 -12.86 -3.32
C TYR A 164 -9.16 -13.75 -2.08
N GLY A 165 -9.26 -13.13 -0.90
CA GLY A 165 -9.39 -13.85 0.37
C GLY A 165 -10.83 -14.23 0.68
N ALA A 166 -11.02 -15.40 1.31
CA ALA A 166 -12.29 -15.85 1.85
C ALA A 166 -12.06 -16.56 3.20
N PRO A 167 -13.10 -16.83 3.99
CA PRO A 167 -12.94 -17.49 5.30
C PRO A 167 -12.27 -18.86 5.26
N ASP A 168 -12.35 -19.55 4.14
CA ASP A 168 -11.75 -20.87 3.90
C ASP A 168 -10.41 -20.81 3.14
N GLY A 169 -9.89 -19.62 2.83
CA GLY A 169 -8.60 -19.42 2.19
C GLY A 169 -8.60 -18.44 1.02
N LYS A 170 -7.58 -18.55 0.17
CA LYS A 170 -7.47 -17.75 -1.04
C LYS A 170 -8.13 -18.47 -2.22
N HIS A 171 -8.83 -17.70 -3.06
CA HIS A 171 -9.53 -18.19 -4.25
C HIS A 171 -9.14 -17.42 -5.50
N PRO A 172 -9.11 -18.06 -6.68
CA PRO A 172 -8.89 -17.38 -7.95
C PRO A 172 -9.95 -16.29 -8.19
N ASN A 173 -9.52 -15.12 -8.63
CA ASN A 173 -10.40 -13.99 -8.95
C ASN A 173 -11.00 -14.14 -10.37
N ALA A 174 -11.82 -15.19 -10.56
CA ALA A 174 -12.43 -15.50 -11.85
C ALA A 174 -13.36 -14.41 -12.38
N GLU A 175 -13.96 -13.63 -11.48
CA GLU A 175 -14.86 -12.51 -11.83
C GLU A 175 -14.09 -11.24 -12.23
N ALA A 176 -12.76 -11.26 -12.14
CA ALA A 176 -11.89 -10.14 -12.46
C ALA A 176 -12.25 -8.86 -11.67
N ARG A 177 -12.61 -8.99 -10.39
CA ARG A 177 -12.90 -7.85 -9.52
C ARG A 177 -11.64 -7.06 -9.22
N SER A 178 -11.72 -5.74 -9.30
CA SER A 178 -10.64 -4.86 -8.87
C SER A 178 -10.49 -4.85 -7.34
N TYR A 179 -9.37 -4.35 -6.82
CA TYR A 179 -9.22 -4.10 -5.38
C TYR A 179 -10.31 -3.19 -4.81
N ALA A 180 -10.82 -2.23 -5.61
CA ALA A 180 -11.93 -1.36 -5.19
C ALA A 180 -13.27 -2.11 -5.04
N GLN A 181 -13.40 -3.29 -5.64
CA GLN A 181 -14.59 -4.14 -5.60
C GLN A 181 -14.50 -5.28 -4.58
N LEU A 182 -13.31 -5.51 -4.01
CA LEU A 182 -13.12 -6.46 -2.93
C LEU A 182 -13.47 -5.81 -1.58
N THR A 183 -14.12 -6.58 -0.71
CA THR A 183 -14.30 -6.13 0.67
C THR A 183 -12.95 -6.00 1.38
N PRO A 184 -12.86 -5.22 2.46
CA PRO A 184 -11.62 -5.11 3.23
C PRO A 184 -11.07 -6.46 3.68
N ASP A 185 -11.92 -7.39 4.09
CA ASP A 185 -11.48 -8.72 4.55
C ASP A 185 -10.94 -9.58 3.39
N GLU A 186 -11.56 -9.51 2.21
CA GLU A 186 -11.08 -10.19 1.00
C GLU A 186 -9.72 -9.65 0.55
N LYS A 187 -9.51 -8.33 0.65
CA LYS A 187 -8.25 -7.67 0.30
C LYS A 187 -7.15 -7.96 1.33
N ASP A 188 -7.44 -7.82 2.64
CA ASP A 188 -6.46 -8.02 3.73
C ASP A 188 -5.84 -9.42 3.73
N ALA A 189 -6.55 -10.41 3.22
CA ALA A 189 -6.05 -11.79 3.18
C ALA A 189 -5.01 -12.03 2.07
N ILE A 190 -4.87 -11.10 1.12
CA ILE A 190 -3.99 -11.24 -0.05
C ILE A 190 -3.01 -10.08 -0.23
N SER A 191 -3.23 -8.96 0.45
CA SER A 191 -2.39 -7.75 0.34
C SER A 191 -1.25 -7.72 1.35
#